data_f2ab2c09e38277e107bca9d8641b7891
#
_entry.id   f2ab2c09e38277e107bca9d8641b7891
#
_cell.length_a   1.000
_cell.length_b   1.000
_cell.length_c   1.000
_cell.angle_alpha   90.00
_cell.angle_beta   90.00
_cell.angle_gamma   90.00
#
_symmetry.space_group_name_H-M   'P 1'
#
loop_
_entity.id
_entity.type
_entity.pdbx_description
1 polymer ?
#
loop_
_entity_poly.entity_id
_entity_poly.type
_entity_poly.pdbx_seq_one_letter_code
_entity_poly.pdbx_strand_id
1 'polypeptide(L)'
;MALSVGCSSNEATHGEEEEAEARTEFTDRVENFFEYAPLKAGKESQFLIHLTDLSDGSPVEKADVVLTIRDQSNKVEAGQVKARVGRVTGIYVADVAIPKPGVYEVEFHIKNDKLDERMSLTDFQVQ
;
A
#
# COMPACT_ATOMS: atom_id res chain seq x y z
N MET A 1 -36.49 8.02 -17.64
CA MET A 1 -35.95 7.68 -17.32
C MET A 1 -35.23 7.61 -16.79
N ALA A 2 -35.17 7.65 -16.83
CA ALA A 2 -34.32 7.32 -16.33
C ALA A 2 -33.57 7.22 -15.86
N LEU A 3 -33.52 7.20 -15.99
CA LEU A 3 -32.73 6.90 -15.57
C LEU A 3 -31.92 6.93 -15.14
N SER A 4 -32.02 7.01 -15.23
CA SER A 4 -31.16 6.79 -14.76
C SER A 4 -30.39 6.76 -14.29
N VAL A 5 -30.60 6.88 -14.45
CA VAL A 5 -29.83 6.65 -13.92
C VAL A 5 -29.19 6.55 -13.34
N GLY A 6 -29.41 6.76 -13.52
CA GLY A 6 -28.83 6.38 -12.89
C GLY A 6 -28.22 6.37 -12.45
N CYS A 7 -28.28 6.36 -12.54
CA CYS A 7 -27.64 6.08 -12.06
C CYS A 7 -27.02 6.21 -11.48
N SER A 8 -27.20 6.43 -11.62
CA SER A 8 -26.55 6.28 -11.04
C SER A 8 -25.99 6.49 -10.33
N SER A 9 -26.20 6.73 -10.47
CA SER A 9 -25.63 6.60 -9.78
C SER A 9 -25.09 6.59 -9.15
N ASN A 10 -25.14 6.67 -9.25
CA ASN A 10 -24.48 6.33 -8.66
C ASN A 10 -23.79 6.40 -8.40
N GLU A 11 -23.69 6.53 -8.53
CA GLU A 11 -22.92 6.29 -8.33
C GLU A 11 -22.19 6.65 -7.93
N ALA A 12 -22.45 6.98 -7.99
CA ALA A 12 -21.65 6.97 -7.60
C ALA A 12 -21.10 7.25 -6.85
N THR A 13 -21.13 7.32 -6.82
CA THR A 13 -20.47 7.15 -6.20
C THR A 13 -19.85 7.03 -5.81
N HIS A 14 -19.79 7.01 -6.03
CA HIS A 14 -18.91 6.51 -5.78
C HIS A 14 -18.11 6.88 -5.79
N GLY A 15 -18.32 7.32 -5.89
CA GLY A 15 -17.40 7.26 -5.99
C GLY A 15 -16.89 7.53 -6.10
N GLU A 16 -17.32 8.20 -6.42
CA GLU A 16 -16.58 8.10 -6.47
C GLU A 16 -15.88 7.44 -6.00
N GLU A 17 -16.25 6.88 -6.22
CA GLU A 17 -15.44 5.91 -5.73
C GLU A 17 -14.30 5.68 -6.56
N GLU A 18 -13.16 5.74 -5.99
CA GLU A 18 -11.90 5.57 -6.66
C GLU A 18 -11.56 4.11 -6.73
N GLU A 19 -11.06 3.68 -7.88
CA GLU A 19 -10.59 2.31 -7.99
C GLU A 19 -9.28 2.15 -7.26
N ALA A 20 -9.09 1.05 -6.57
CA ALA A 20 -7.82 0.75 -5.92
C ALA A 20 -6.74 0.49 -6.97
N GLU A 21 -5.54 0.94 -6.66
CA GLU A 21 -4.35 0.59 -7.43
C GLU A 21 -3.82 -0.72 -6.90
N ALA A 22 -3.26 -1.56 -7.78
CA ALA A 22 -2.68 -2.84 -7.37
C ALA A 22 -1.30 -2.95 -7.98
N ARG A 23 -0.33 -3.38 -7.17
CA ARG A 23 1.05 -3.56 -7.61
C ARG A 23 1.61 -4.84 -7.04
N THR A 24 2.54 -5.46 -7.78
CA THR A 24 3.28 -6.62 -7.31
C THR A 24 4.76 -6.33 -7.47
N GLU A 25 5.50 -6.47 -6.37
CA GLU A 25 6.93 -6.24 -6.35
C GLU A 25 7.61 -7.41 -5.67
N PHE A 26 8.87 -7.64 -6.01
CA PHE A 26 9.60 -8.81 -5.55
C PHE A 26 10.96 -8.44 -4.99
N THR A 27 11.38 -9.18 -3.94
CA THR A 27 12.80 -9.35 -3.66
C THR A 27 13.16 -10.79 -4.05
N ASP A 28 14.38 -11.23 -3.77
CA ASP A 28 14.75 -12.63 -4.00
C ASP A 28 13.93 -13.59 -3.13
N ARG A 29 13.40 -13.11 -2.03
CA ARG A 29 12.76 -13.95 -1.03
C ARG A 29 11.27 -13.74 -0.88
N VAL A 30 10.76 -12.55 -1.20
CA VAL A 30 9.37 -12.18 -0.90
C VAL A 30 8.70 -11.60 -2.12
N GLU A 31 7.46 -12.03 -2.33
CA GLU A 31 6.53 -11.38 -3.24
C GLU A 31 5.62 -10.48 -2.40
N ASN A 32 5.51 -9.22 -2.80
CA ASN A 32 4.65 -8.23 -2.15
C ASN A 32 3.60 -7.78 -3.16
N PHE A 33 2.39 -8.29 -3.00
CA PHE A 33 1.24 -7.81 -3.77
C PHE A 33 0.43 -6.90 -2.87
N PHE A 34 0.27 -5.63 -3.26
CA PHE A 34 -0.45 -4.70 -2.41
C PHE A 34 -1.41 -3.84 -3.23
N GLU A 35 -2.48 -3.45 -2.55
CA GLU A 35 -3.55 -2.63 -3.11
C GLU A 35 -3.73 -1.41 -2.23
N TYR A 36 -4.02 -0.28 -2.85
CA TYR A 36 -4.22 0.96 -2.10
C TYR A 36 -5.09 1.92 -2.92
N ALA A 37 -5.84 2.78 -2.22
CA ALA A 37 -6.58 3.85 -2.89
C ALA A 37 -5.58 4.90 -3.38
N PRO A 38 -5.87 5.57 -4.50
CA PRO A 38 -4.97 6.62 -4.99
C PRO A 38 -4.65 7.63 -3.90
N LEU A 39 -3.38 8.04 -3.85
CA LEU A 39 -2.89 8.90 -2.78
C LEU A 39 -3.24 10.35 -3.05
N LYS A 40 -3.87 10.98 -2.06
CA LYS A 40 -4.25 12.39 -2.12
C LYS A 40 -3.73 13.07 -0.87
N ALA A 41 -3.19 14.27 -1.04
CA ALA A 41 -2.58 15.01 0.07
C ALA A 41 -3.57 15.19 1.22
N GLY A 42 -3.11 14.84 2.42
CA GLY A 42 -3.91 14.98 3.62
C GLY A 42 -5.00 13.95 3.81
N LYS A 43 -5.12 12.98 2.89
CA LYS A 43 -6.16 11.97 2.97
C LYS A 43 -5.53 10.59 3.20
N GLU A 44 -6.14 9.82 4.10
CA GLU A 44 -5.63 8.50 4.44
C GLU A 44 -5.94 7.50 3.33
N SER A 45 -4.95 6.67 2.99
CA SER A 45 -5.12 5.55 2.07
C SER A 45 -4.72 4.29 2.80
N GLN A 46 -5.56 3.28 2.75
CA GLN A 46 -5.27 2.00 3.36
C GLN A 46 -4.53 1.11 2.37
N PHE A 47 -3.36 0.63 2.78
CA PHE A 47 -2.59 -0.33 2.01
C PHE A 47 -2.91 -1.72 2.53
N LEU A 48 -3.36 -2.58 1.64
CA LEU A 48 -3.61 -3.99 1.93
C LEU A 48 -2.48 -4.79 1.32
N ILE A 49 -1.63 -5.38 2.17
CA ILE A 49 -0.33 -5.90 1.78
C ILE A 49 -0.33 -7.41 1.92
N HIS A 50 -0.18 -8.12 0.80
CA HIS A 50 -0.16 -9.59 0.76
C HIS A 50 1.27 -10.06 0.53
N LEU A 51 1.83 -10.77 1.49
CA LEU A 51 3.23 -11.19 1.46
C LEU A 51 3.36 -12.70 1.36
N THR A 52 4.12 -13.14 0.37
CA THR A 52 4.37 -14.56 0.13
C THR A 52 5.87 -14.82 0.21
N ASP A 53 6.25 -15.87 0.94
CA ASP A 53 7.63 -16.33 1.01
C ASP A 53 7.91 -17.18 -0.24
N LEU A 54 8.81 -16.71 -1.08
CA LEU A 54 9.07 -17.35 -2.36
C LEU A 54 9.85 -18.65 -2.22
N SER A 55 10.44 -18.92 -1.06
CA SER A 55 11.18 -20.15 -0.88
C SER A 55 10.27 -21.38 -0.84
N ASP A 56 9.01 -21.19 -0.43
CA ASP A 56 8.08 -22.33 -0.32
C ASP A 56 6.65 -22.00 -0.71
N GLY A 57 6.38 -20.75 -1.11
CA GLY A 57 5.02 -20.34 -1.52
C GLY A 57 4.08 -20.10 -0.37
N SER A 58 4.57 -20.08 0.87
CA SER A 58 3.70 -19.88 2.03
C SER A 58 3.51 -18.38 2.32
N PRO A 59 2.42 -18.02 3.02
CA PRO A 59 2.27 -16.64 3.45
C PRO A 59 3.34 -16.28 4.50
N VAL A 60 3.80 -15.04 4.46
CA VAL A 60 4.76 -14.53 5.45
C VAL A 60 4.02 -14.26 6.74
N GLU A 61 4.38 -14.97 7.81
CA GLU A 61 3.67 -14.91 9.08
C GLU A 61 4.42 -14.09 10.10
N LYS A 62 3.68 -13.43 10.95
CA LYS A 62 4.20 -12.78 12.16
C LYS A 62 5.36 -11.86 11.84
N ALA A 63 5.22 -11.07 10.81
CA ALA A 63 6.27 -10.15 10.39
C ALA A 63 5.99 -8.76 10.92
N ASP A 64 7.08 -8.03 11.19
CA ASP A 64 7.01 -6.58 11.33
C ASP A 64 7.12 -6.00 9.93
N VAL A 65 6.10 -5.27 9.52
CA VAL A 65 6.04 -4.65 8.21
C VAL A 65 5.96 -3.15 8.42
N VAL A 66 7.00 -2.44 8.01
CA VAL A 66 7.10 -1.00 8.23
C VAL A 66 7.24 -0.30 6.89
N LEU A 67 6.38 0.66 6.65
CA LEU A 67 6.44 1.51 5.46
C LEU A 67 7.07 2.83 5.84
N THR A 68 8.16 3.20 5.18
CA THR A 68 8.79 4.50 5.36
C THR A 68 8.60 5.29 4.08
N ILE A 69 8.03 6.48 4.22
CA ILE A 69 7.70 7.34 3.09
C ILE A 69 8.68 8.51 3.07
N ARG A 70 9.33 8.73 1.92
CA ARG A 70 10.29 9.83 1.76
C ARG A 70 9.94 10.65 0.55
N ASP A 71 10.09 11.95 0.67
CA ASP A 71 9.96 12.86 -0.46
C ASP A 71 11.05 12.51 -1.47
N GLN A 72 10.67 12.24 -2.69
CA GLN A 72 11.62 11.76 -3.70
C GLN A 72 12.63 12.82 -4.09
N SER A 73 12.26 14.10 -4.04
CA SER A 73 13.14 15.16 -4.51
C SER A 73 14.25 15.50 -3.50
N ASN A 74 13.97 15.43 -2.20
CA ASN A 74 14.96 15.81 -1.18
C ASN A 74 15.25 14.70 -0.18
N LYS A 75 14.64 13.54 -0.34
CA LYS A 75 14.86 12.37 0.51
C LYS A 75 14.53 12.58 1.98
N VAL A 76 13.70 13.56 2.28
CA VAL A 76 13.25 13.82 3.63
C VAL A 76 12.09 12.87 3.95
N GLU A 77 12.15 12.25 5.12
CA GLU A 77 11.09 11.35 5.55
C GLU A 77 9.79 12.11 5.79
N ALA A 78 8.73 11.66 5.14
CA ALA A 78 7.41 12.26 5.27
C ALA A 78 6.52 11.48 6.22
N GLY A 79 6.90 10.27 6.60
CA GLY A 79 6.15 9.46 7.54
C GLY A 79 6.66 8.05 7.61
N GLN A 80 6.25 7.36 8.68
CA GLN A 80 6.58 5.95 8.88
C GLN A 80 5.37 5.29 9.52
N VAL A 81 4.97 4.16 8.97
CA VAL A 81 3.78 3.45 9.43
C VAL A 81 4.13 1.99 9.65
N LYS A 82 3.81 1.46 10.84
CA LYS A 82 3.90 0.04 11.09
C LYS A 82 2.56 -0.58 10.74
N ALA A 83 2.56 -1.55 9.83
CA ALA A 83 1.35 -2.25 9.44
C ALA A 83 0.88 -3.15 10.58
N ARG A 84 -0.42 -3.30 10.70
CA ARG A 84 -1.01 -4.27 11.63
C ARG A 84 -1.31 -5.55 10.89
N VAL A 85 -1.36 -6.65 11.64
CA VAL A 85 -1.68 -7.96 11.08
C VAL A 85 -3.15 -7.96 10.65
N GLY A 86 -3.40 -8.43 9.43
CA GLY A 86 -4.76 -8.54 8.92
C GLY A 86 -5.45 -9.81 9.40
N ARG A 87 -6.67 -10.01 8.92
CA ARG A 87 -7.46 -11.17 9.33
C ARG A 87 -6.95 -12.48 8.77
N VAL A 88 -6.30 -12.41 7.61
CA VAL A 88 -5.81 -13.60 6.92
C VAL A 88 -4.30 -13.62 7.04
N THR A 89 -3.73 -14.79 7.32
CA THR A 89 -2.30 -14.96 7.45
C THR A 89 -1.59 -14.48 6.17
N GLY A 90 -0.54 -13.69 6.35
CA GLY A 90 0.20 -13.12 5.23
C GLY A 90 -0.33 -11.79 4.74
N ILE A 91 -1.41 -11.30 5.32
CA ILE A 91 -1.99 -10.01 4.95
C ILE A 91 -1.77 -9.00 6.07
N TYR A 92 -1.24 -7.84 5.70
CA TYR A 92 -0.93 -6.75 6.63
C TYR A 92 -1.60 -5.48 6.14
N VAL A 93 -1.96 -4.60 7.06
CA VAL A 93 -2.75 -3.41 6.74
C VAL A 93 -2.03 -2.18 7.27
N ALA A 94 -1.80 -1.21 6.42
CA ALA A 94 -1.17 0.05 6.80
C ALA A 94 -2.03 1.22 6.34
N ASP A 95 -2.28 2.17 7.24
CA ASP A 95 -3.01 3.39 6.90
C ASP A 95 -1.99 4.50 6.69
N VAL A 96 -1.91 5.02 5.48
CA VAL A 96 -0.88 5.97 5.06
C VAL A 96 -1.52 7.30 4.74
N ALA A 97 -1.01 8.38 5.32
CA ALA A 97 -1.45 9.74 5.02
C ALA A 97 -0.22 10.59 4.77
N ILE A 98 -0.19 11.26 3.62
CA ILE A 98 0.92 12.12 3.24
C ILE A 98 0.37 13.53 3.08
N PRO A 99 0.92 14.51 3.82
CA PRO A 99 0.28 15.83 3.88
C PRO A 99 0.42 16.67 2.63
N LYS A 100 1.41 16.43 1.79
CA LYS A 100 1.69 17.31 0.65
C LYS A 100 1.71 16.54 -0.66
N PRO A 101 1.29 17.16 -1.76
CA PRO A 101 1.42 16.53 -3.07
C PRO A 101 2.88 16.37 -3.48
N GLY A 102 3.13 15.46 -4.37
CA GLY A 102 4.48 15.24 -4.89
C GLY A 102 4.73 13.79 -5.24
N VAL A 103 5.98 13.49 -5.54
CA VAL A 103 6.42 12.14 -5.85
C VAL A 103 7.23 11.62 -4.67
N TYR A 104 6.90 10.42 -4.22
CA TYR A 104 7.45 9.88 -2.99
C TYR A 104 8.02 8.49 -3.21
N GLU A 105 8.98 8.15 -2.37
CA GLU A 105 9.50 6.80 -2.23
C GLU A 105 8.78 6.14 -1.07
N VAL A 106 8.33 4.89 -1.26
CA VAL A 106 7.80 4.06 -0.18
C VAL A 106 8.72 2.87 -0.03
N GLU A 107 9.32 2.74 1.13
CA GLU A 107 10.16 1.60 1.45
C GLU A 107 9.38 0.65 2.35
N PHE A 108 9.29 -0.61 1.93
CA PHE A 108 8.71 -1.67 2.74
C PHE A 108 9.85 -2.42 3.40
N HIS A 109 9.84 -2.49 4.72
CA HIS A 109 10.78 -3.32 5.47
C HIS A 109 9.97 -4.45 6.11
N ILE A 110 10.29 -5.68 5.72
CA ILE A 110 9.54 -6.88 6.10
C ILE A 110 10.48 -7.81 6.84
N LYS A 111 10.20 -8.04 8.12
CA LYS A 111 11.11 -8.80 8.96
C LYS A 111 10.36 -9.71 9.90
N ASN A 112 10.79 -10.98 9.93
CA ASN A 112 10.36 -11.94 10.96
C ASN A 112 11.56 -12.82 11.32
N ASP A 113 11.32 -13.95 11.97
CA ASP A 113 12.41 -14.80 12.41
C ASP A 113 13.09 -15.56 11.27
N LYS A 114 12.52 -15.51 10.06
CA LYS A 114 13.04 -16.26 8.91
C LYS A 114 13.60 -15.36 7.82
N LEU A 115 13.18 -14.10 7.76
CA LEU A 115 13.58 -13.21 6.66
C LEU A 115 13.67 -11.77 7.13
N ASP A 116 14.42 -10.99 6.37
CA ASP A 116 14.58 -9.56 6.60
C ASP A 116 14.80 -8.95 5.22
N GLU A 117 13.74 -8.35 4.67
CA GLU A 117 13.73 -7.88 3.30
C GLU A 117 13.32 -6.42 3.23
N ARG A 118 13.92 -5.69 2.28
CA ARG A 118 13.57 -4.31 2.02
C ARG A 118 13.34 -4.13 0.54
N MET A 119 12.32 -3.35 0.20
CA MET A 119 12.08 -2.97 -1.18
C MET A 119 11.64 -1.51 -1.21
N SER A 120 12.20 -0.76 -2.15
CA SER A 120 11.92 0.67 -2.29
C SER A 120 11.30 0.95 -3.65
N LEU A 121 10.20 1.67 -3.63
CA LEU A 121 9.47 2.03 -4.82
C LEU A 121 9.42 3.56 -4.89
N THR A 122 9.90 4.14 -5.98
CA THR A 122 10.23 5.56 -6.03
C THR A 122 9.25 6.40 -6.87
N ASP A 123 8.11 5.83 -7.22
CA ASP A 123 7.21 6.44 -8.18
C ASP A 123 5.79 6.65 -7.64
N PHE A 124 5.64 6.81 -6.34
CA PHE A 124 4.33 7.06 -5.77
C PHE A 124 3.96 8.52 -5.91
N GLN A 125 2.86 8.78 -6.62
CA GLN A 125 2.38 10.14 -6.81
C GLN A 125 1.27 10.44 -5.83
N VAL A 126 1.37 11.58 -5.16
CA VAL A 126 0.36 12.09 -4.24
C VAL A 126 -0.21 13.35 -4.86
N GLN A 127 -1.52 13.37 -5.09
CA GLN A 127 -2.21 14.50 -5.71
C GLN A 127 -2.80 15.47 -4.72
#